data_7e1cdef01996397aa2d39c020b0031f8
#
_entry.id   7e1cdef01996397aa2d39c020b0031f8
#
_cell.length_a   1.000
_cell.length_b   1.000
_cell.length_c   1.000
_cell.angle_alpha   90.00
_cell.angle_beta   90.00
_cell.angle_gamma   90.00
#
_symmetry.space_group_name_H-M   'P 1'
#
loop_
_entity.id
_entity.type
_entity.pdbx_description
1 polymer ?
#
loop_
_entity_poly.entity_id
_entity_poly.type
_entity_poly.pdbx_seq_one_letter_code
_entity_poly.pdbx_strand_id
1 'polypeptide(L)'
;MYTRWLPFLKEKNIILGSGSPRRKELLSELGINFKVVKSEFPENLKKEGVEPKKYVEETCLGKFNYFLEHQKVENCDILITEDSIVEFNNKILEKPKSKEECKAWFMEYSGNKVIAYTYMVIGIIDKNRKCIAKKNFLSTTYVNFDELSEDVIDDYVNSDEPYDKAGGFGIQAHAKSLITGIEGDFYNVVGFPVNAFTKNLTSLLEEVYGKK
;
A
#
# COMPACT_ATOMS: atom_id res chain seq x y z
N MET A 1 -16.04 -16.19 2.42
CA MET A 1 -15.86 -15.04 1.52
C MET A 1 -16.22 -13.78 2.29
N TYR A 2 -15.50 -12.68 2.12
CA TYR A 2 -15.74 -11.43 2.89
C TYR A 2 -17.15 -10.85 2.70
N THR A 3 -17.79 -11.10 1.56
CA THR A 3 -19.11 -10.56 1.23
C THR A 3 -20.20 -10.90 2.25
N ARG A 4 -20.10 -12.01 2.97
CA ARG A 4 -21.02 -12.36 4.07
C ARG A 4 -20.93 -11.39 5.26
N TRP A 5 -19.82 -10.65 5.35
CA TRP A 5 -19.59 -9.65 6.39
C TRP A 5 -20.06 -8.24 5.99
N LEU A 6 -20.43 -7.99 4.72
CA LEU A 6 -20.83 -6.65 4.27
C LEU A 6 -21.98 -6.04 5.09
N PRO A 7 -23.04 -6.78 5.48
CA PRO A 7 -24.08 -6.21 6.34
C PRO A 7 -23.54 -5.72 7.69
N PHE A 8 -22.64 -6.48 8.31
CA PHE A 8 -21.98 -6.10 9.55
C PHE A 8 -21.03 -4.91 9.37
N LEU A 9 -20.24 -4.90 8.29
CA LEU A 9 -19.28 -3.83 8.01
C LEU A 9 -19.97 -2.49 7.71
N LYS A 10 -21.19 -2.51 7.17
CA LYS A 10 -22.00 -1.30 6.94
C LYS A 10 -22.37 -0.55 8.23
N GLU A 11 -22.43 -1.26 9.35
CA GLU A 11 -22.74 -0.71 10.68
C GLU A 11 -21.49 -0.23 11.43
N LYS A 12 -20.30 -0.37 10.84
CA LYS A 12 -19.02 -0.06 11.47
C LYS A 12 -18.42 1.23 10.96
N ASN A 13 -17.78 1.96 11.85
CA ASN A 13 -16.95 3.12 11.51
C ASN A 13 -15.56 2.63 11.09
N ILE A 14 -15.38 2.43 9.80
CA ILE A 14 -14.14 1.97 9.22
C ILE A 14 -13.31 3.16 8.76
N ILE A 15 -12.03 3.17 9.10
CA ILE A 15 -11.11 4.23 8.72
C ILE A 15 -10.01 3.65 7.87
N LEU A 16 -9.79 4.27 6.71
CA LEU A 16 -8.63 4.06 5.86
C LEU A 16 -7.59 5.14 6.18
N GLY A 17 -6.50 4.75 6.84
CA GLY A 17 -5.40 5.62 7.27
C GLY A 17 -4.46 5.99 6.12
N SER A 18 -5.00 6.37 4.96
CA SER A 18 -4.21 6.62 3.75
C SER A 18 -4.79 7.76 2.91
N GLY A 19 -3.90 8.55 2.31
CA GLY A 19 -4.28 9.59 1.34
C GLY A 19 -4.24 9.12 -0.12
N SER A 20 -3.94 7.84 -0.40
CA SER A 20 -3.83 7.34 -1.77
C SER A 20 -5.20 7.19 -2.45
N PRO A 21 -5.44 7.83 -3.61
CA PRO A 21 -6.69 7.70 -4.35
C PRO A 21 -6.92 6.27 -4.86
N ARG A 22 -5.88 5.57 -5.26
CA ARG A 22 -5.94 4.17 -5.75
C ARG A 22 -6.41 3.20 -4.67
N ARG A 23 -5.93 3.36 -3.43
CA ARG A 23 -6.36 2.55 -2.28
C ARG A 23 -7.82 2.80 -1.93
N LYS A 24 -8.23 4.08 -1.95
CA LYS A 24 -9.62 4.48 -1.75
C LYS A 24 -10.54 3.83 -2.80
N GLU A 25 -10.15 3.86 -4.07
CA GLU A 25 -10.90 3.27 -5.18
C GLU A 25 -11.08 1.77 -4.96
N LEU A 26 -10.00 1.01 -4.78
CA LEU A 26 -10.04 -0.44 -4.60
C LEU A 26 -10.85 -0.87 -3.37
N LEU A 27 -10.73 -0.15 -2.25
CA LEU A 27 -11.54 -0.46 -1.06
C LEU A 27 -13.02 -0.13 -1.28
N SER A 28 -13.34 0.92 -2.05
CA SER A 28 -14.73 1.27 -2.41
C SER A 28 -15.38 0.22 -3.30
N GLU A 29 -14.64 -0.34 -4.26
CA GLU A 29 -15.12 -1.41 -5.15
C GLU A 29 -15.50 -2.69 -4.39
N LEU A 30 -14.97 -2.90 -3.19
CA LEU A 30 -15.38 -4.01 -2.33
C LEU A 30 -16.74 -3.80 -1.65
N GLY A 31 -17.39 -2.66 -1.84
CA GLY A 31 -18.68 -2.33 -1.22
C GLY A 31 -18.59 -2.05 0.28
N ILE A 32 -17.40 -1.72 0.78
CA ILE A 32 -17.14 -1.37 2.18
C ILE A 32 -17.27 0.15 2.33
N ASN A 33 -18.09 0.60 3.29
CA ASN A 33 -18.18 2.02 3.65
C ASN A 33 -17.03 2.37 4.61
N PHE A 34 -16.30 3.45 4.32
CA PHE A 34 -15.20 3.90 5.16
C PHE A 34 -15.00 5.42 5.06
N LYS A 35 -14.30 5.97 6.05
CA LYS A 35 -13.78 7.34 6.01
C LYS A 35 -12.28 7.32 5.71
N VAL A 36 -11.82 8.27 4.91
CA VAL A 36 -10.39 8.47 4.67
C VAL A 36 -9.86 9.47 5.69
N VAL A 37 -8.84 9.08 6.42
CA VAL A 37 -8.11 9.97 7.32
C VAL A 37 -6.62 9.73 7.08
N LYS A 38 -5.95 10.68 6.43
CA LYS A 38 -4.52 10.57 6.15
C LYS A 38 -3.73 10.45 7.45
N SER A 39 -2.81 9.50 7.52
CA SER A 39 -1.88 9.42 8.65
C SER A 39 -0.97 10.64 8.72
N GLU A 40 -0.79 11.19 9.91
CA GLU A 40 0.14 12.28 10.23
C GLU A 40 1.48 11.75 10.75
N PHE A 41 1.71 10.44 10.67
CA PHE A 41 2.97 9.81 11.04
C PHE A 41 4.13 10.42 10.24
N PRO A 42 5.20 10.89 10.91
CA PRO A 42 6.35 11.44 10.22
C PRO A 42 7.11 10.31 9.50
N GLU A 43 7.00 10.27 8.18
CA GLU A 43 7.66 9.26 7.33
C GLU A 43 9.16 9.59 7.15
N ASN A 44 9.92 9.53 8.24
CA ASN A 44 11.34 9.90 8.30
C ASN A 44 12.25 8.78 8.83
N LEU A 45 11.80 7.53 8.72
CA LEU A 45 12.61 6.38 9.11
C LEU A 45 13.88 6.29 8.25
N LYS A 46 14.98 5.89 8.89
CA LYS A 46 16.25 5.63 8.19
C LYS A 46 16.07 4.47 7.20
N LYS A 47 16.51 4.65 5.96
CA LYS A 47 16.50 3.61 4.91
C LYS A 47 17.85 2.90 4.80
N GLU A 48 18.93 3.61 5.11
CA GLU A 48 20.28 3.09 4.95
C GLU A 48 20.57 1.93 5.90
N GLY A 49 20.95 0.78 5.34
CA GLY A 49 21.24 -0.43 6.10
C GLY A 49 20.04 -1.18 6.62
N VAL A 50 18.81 -0.78 6.25
CA VAL A 50 17.58 -1.46 6.66
C VAL A 50 17.06 -2.35 5.53
N GLU A 51 16.66 -3.57 5.87
CA GLU A 51 16.02 -4.48 4.93
C GLU A 51 14.70 -3.88 4.42
N PRO A 52 14.41 -3.86 3.09
CA PRO A 52 13.21 -3.25 2.53
C PRO A 52 11.90 -3.74 3.15
N LYS A 53 11.78 -5.05 3.39
CA LYS A 53 10.59 -5.63 4.05
C LYS A 53 10.38 -5.10 5.45
N LYS A 54 11.47 -4.97 6.21
CA LYS A 54 11.43 -4.43 7.57
C LYS A 54 11.06 -2.94 7.56
N TYR A 55 11.60 -2.18 6.61
CA TYR A 55 11.28 -0.77 6.47
C TYR A 55 9.77 -0.53 6.23
N VAL A 56 9.18 -1.23 5.26
CA VAL A 56 7.75 -1.07 4.94
C VAL A 56 6.86 -1.53 6.10
N GLU A 57 7.27 -2.58 6.82
CA GLU A 57 6.60 -3.04 8.03
C GLU A 57 6.63 -1.98 9.14
N GLU A 58 7.81 -1.48 9.49
CA GLU A 58 7.99 -0.47 10.55
C GLU A 58 7.24 0.82 10.21
N THR A 59 7.28 1.26 8.96
CA THR A 59 6.53 2.44 8.50
C THR A 59 5.03 2.24 8.66
N CYS A 60 4.50 1.11 8.22
CA CYS A 60 3.06 0.81 8.34
C CYS A 60 2.60 0.68 9.79
N LEU A 61 3.37 -0.03 10.62
CA LEU A 61 3.11 -0.15 12.06
C LEU A 61 3.20 1.21 12.76
N GLY A 62 4.18 2.03 12.37
CA GLY A 62 4.31 3.40 12.86
C GLY A 62 3.06 4.24 12.56
N LYS A 63 2.55 4.18 11.32
CA LYS A 63 1.28 4.83 10.93
C LYS A 63 0.10 4.35 11.79
N PHE A 64 -0.02 3.04 12.00
CA PHE A 64 -1.09 2.44 12.79
C PHE A 64 -1.06 2.90 14.25
N ASN A 65 0.10 2.82 14.90
CA ASN A 65 0.26 3.21 16.30
C ASN A 65 0.08 4.71 16.49
N TYR A 66 0.69 5.52 15.61
CA TYR A 66 0.55 6.98 15.65
C TYR A 66 -0.91 7.44 15.53
N PHE A 67 -1.68 6.75 14.67
CA PHE A 67 -3.11 7.02 14.53
C PHE A 67 -3.87 6.81 15.84
N LEU A 68 -3.60 5.71 16.54
CA LEU A 68 -4.26 5.41 17.83
C LEU A 68 -3.85 6.36 18.94
N GLU A 69 -2.58 6.77 18.96
CA GLU A 69 -2.01 7.57 20.05
C GLU A 69 -2.25 9.08 19.88
N HIS A 70 -2.17 9.59 18.66
CA HIS A 70 -2.08 11.03 18.39
C HIS A 70 -3.25 11.59 17.56
N GLN A 71 -3.80 10.83 16.60
CA GLN A 71 -4.87 11.35 15.76
C GLN A 71 -6.24 11.23 16.45
N LYS A 72 -6.90 12.38 16.62
CA LYS A 72 -8.24 12.43 17.20
C LYS A 72 -9.27 12.10 16.13
N VAL A 73 -9.66 10.83 16.04
CA VAL A 73 -10.77 10.39 15.21
C VAL A 73 -11.87 9.86 16.11
N GLU A 74 -13.05 10.47 16.03
CA GLU A 74 -14.22 10.00 16.75
C GLU A 74 -14.73 8.71 16.09
N ASN A 75 -15.05 7.73 16.93
CA ASN A 75 -15.69 6.47 16.51
C ASN A 75 -14.94 5.73 15.40
N CYS A 76 -13.91 4.98 15.75
CA CYS A 76 -13.22 4.04 14.87
C CYS A 76 -13.44 2.62 15.40
N ASP A 77 -14.17 1.78 14.66
CA ASP A 77 -14.32 0.35 14.98
C ASP A 77 -13.25 -0.51 14.29
N ILE A 78 -12.86 -0.10 13.06
CA ILE A 78 -11.84 -0.81 12.27
C ILE A 78 -10.90 0.22 11.66
N LEU A 79 -9.60 0.07 11.95
CA LEU A 79 -8.54 0.88 11.37
C LEU A 79 -7.76 0.04 10.36
N ILE A 80 -7.59 0.59 9.15
CA ILE A 80 -6.78 0.01 8.08
C ILE A 80 -5.65 0.98 7.78
N THR A 81 -4.41 0.53 7.94
CA THR A 81 -3.22 1.27 7.50
C THR A 81 -2.38 0.41 6.57
N GLU A 82 -1.71 1.06 5.65
CA GLU A 82 -0.79 0.40 4.74
C GLU A 82 0.37 1.32 4.34
N ASP A 83 1.47 0.69 3.98
CA ASP A 83 2.60 1.33 3.35
C ASP A 83 3.08 0.53 2.16
N SER A 84 3.62 1.20 1.13
CA SER A 84 4.11 0.56 -0.08
C SER A 84 5.42 1.19 -0.51
N ILE A 85 6.37 0.34 -0.86
CA ILE A 85 7.66 0.71 -1.42
C ILE A 85 7.97 -0.16 -2.64
N VAL A 86 8.91 0.30 -3.45
CA VAL A 86 9.58 -0.51 -4.46
C VAL A 86 11.01 -0.77 -4.00
N GLU A 87 11.48 -1.99 -4.21
CA GLU A 87 12.88 -2.37 -4.02
C GLU A 87 13.54 -2.64 -5.37
N PHE A 88 14.73 -2.12 -5.55
CA PHE A 88 15.64 -2.52 -6.61
C PHE A 88 17.06 -2.54 -6.09
N ASN A 89 17.78 -3.66 -6.29
CA ASN A 89 19.18 -3.84 -5.83
C ASN A 89 19.36 -3.50 -4.33
N ASN A 90 18.45 -3.96 -3.47
CA ASN A 90 18.40 -3.67 -2.02
C ASN A 90 18.26 -2.17 -1.68
N LYS A 91 17.92 -1.32 -2.65
CA LYS A 91 17.58 0.08 -2.41
C LYS A 91 16.07 0.23 -2.22
N ILE A 92 15.67 1.01 -1.23
CA ILE A 92 14.26 1.35 -0.96
C ILE A 92 13.91 2.59 -1.78
N LEU A 93 12.98 2.42 -2.72
CA LEU A 93 12.54 3.45 -3.63
C LEU A 93 11.10 3.86 -3.28
N GLU A 94 10.97 5.05 -2.74
CA GLU A 94 9.69 5.71 -2.49
C GLU A 94 9.30 6.56 -3.72
N LYS A 95 8.61 7.67 -3.51
CA LYS A 95 8.29 8.60 -4.59
C LYS A 95 9.55 9.34 -5.04
N PRO A 96 9.83 9.42 -6.35
CA PRO A 96 10.98 10.18 -6.85
C PRO A 96 10.82 11.66 -6.52
N LYS A 97 11.94 12.29 -6.17
CA LYS A 97 11.97 13.70 -5.75
C LYS A 97 12.32 14.64 -6.90
N SER A 98 12.88 14.10 -7.98
CA SER A 98 13.24 14.86 -9.17
C SER A 98 13.15 14.01 -10.43
N LYS A 99 13.21 14.65 -11.60
CA LYS A 99 13.26 13.98 -12.90
C LYS A 99 14.54 13.17 -13.07
N GLU A 100 15.65 13.71 -12.62
CA GLU A 100 16.97 13.07 -12.70
C GLU A 100 17.00 11.79 -11.87
N GLU A 101 16.44 11.83 -10.65
CA GLU A 101 16.33 10.65 -9.81
C GLU A 101 15.42 9.59 -10.45
N CYS A 102 14.28 10.01 -10.97
CA CYS A 102 13.34 9.13 -11.66
C CYS A 102 13.97 8.49 -12.90
N LYS A 103 14.63 9.30 -13.75
CA LYS A 103 15.33 8.82 -14.94
C LYS A 103 16.42 7.79 -14.58
N ALA A 104 17.22 8.07 -13.56
CA ALA A 104 18.24 7.14 -13.09
C ALA A 104 17.63 5.79 -12.68
N TRP A 105 16.48 5.77 -12.00
CA TRP A 105 15.80 4.53 -11.65
C TRP A 105 15.33 3.76 -12.89
N PHE A 106 14.70 4.43 -13.86
CA PHE A 106 14.20 3.76 -15.06
C PHE A 106 15.32 3.24 -15.97
N MET A 107 16.46 3.91 -16.01
CA MET A 107 17.65 3.38 -16.67
C MET A 107 18.14 2.07 -16.03
N GLU A 108 18.06 1.97 -14.69
CA GLU A 108 18.38 0.74 -13.97
C GLU A 108 17.28 -0.33 -14.10
N TYR A 109 16.00 0.04 -14.28
CA TYR A 109 14.87 -0.89 -14.45
C TYR A 109 14.85 -1.57 -15.81
N SER A 110 15.40 -0.93 -16.85
CA SER A 110 15.40 -1.44 -18.22
C SER A 110 15.90 -2.88 -18.28
N GLY A 111 15.11 -3.81 -18.81
CA GLY A 111 15.39 -5.24 -18.89
C GLY A 111 15.47 -5.96 -17.54
N ASN A 112 15.11 -5.31 -16.44
CA ASN A 112 15.27 -5.87 -15.10
C ASN A 112 13.94 -6.04 -14.37
N LYS A 113 14.03 -6.72 -13.24
CA LYS A 113 12.91 -7.02 -12.33
C LYS A 113 13.01 -6.15 -11.08
N VAL A 114 11.96 -5.41 -10.75
CA VAL A 114 11.82 -4.69 -9.49
C VAL A 114 10.82 -5.39 -8.58
N ILE A 115 10.84 -5.09 -7.28
CA ILE A 115 9.97 -5.73 -6.30
C ILE A 115 9.07 -4.68 -5.66
N ALA A 116 7.76 -4.87 -5.75
CA ALA A 116 6.78 -4.06 -5.04
C ALA A 116 6.37 -4.75 -3.73
N TYR A 117 6.53 -4.04 -2.62
CA TYR A 117 6.08 -4.47 -1.30
C TYR A 117 4.93 -3.58 -0.83
N THR A 118 3.89 -4.20 -0.29
CA THR A 118 2.88 -3.51 0.52
C THR A 118 2.71 -4.26 1.84
N TYR A 119 2.92 -3.54 2.94
CA TYR A 119 2.58 -4.02 4.27
C TYR A 119 1.27 -3.40 4.72
N MET A 120 0.41 -4.18 5.33
CA MET A 120 -0.92 -3.75 5.77
C MET A 120 -1.20 -4.19 7.20
N VAL A 121 -1.88 -3.32 7.95
CA VAL A 121 -2.43 -3.61 9.28
C VAL A 121 -3.93 -3.35 9.28
N ILE A 122 -4.70 -4.33 9.75
CA ILE A 122 -6.14 -4.23 9.98
C ILE A 122 -6.36 -4.45 11.48
N GLY A 123 -6.88 -3.45 12.18
CA GLY A 123 -7.14 -3.54 13.62
C GLY A 123 -8.58 -3.31 13.99
N ILE A 124 -9.09 -4.09 14.96
CA ILE A 124 -10.36 -3.85 15.63
C ILE A 124 -10.09 -2.96 16.84
N ILE A 125 -10.79 -1.85 16.92
CA ILE A 125 -10.57 -0.80 17.90
C ILE A 125 -11.78 -0.72 18.84
N ASP A 126 -11.55 -0.70 20.14
CA ASP A 126 -12.59 -0.55 21.15
C ASP A 126 -12.96 0.93 21.39
N LYS A 127 -13.97 1.14 22.23
CA LYS A 127 -14.47 2.49 22.61
C LYS A 127 -13.41 3.35 23.32
N ASN A 128 -12.39 2.73 23.90
CA ASN A 128 -11.27 3.40 24.58
C ASN A 128 -10.10 3.65 23.62
N ARG A 129 -10.31 3.46 22.30
CA ARG A 129 -9.29 3.57 21.25
C ARG A 129 -8.16 2.56 21.37
N LYS A 130 -8.38 1.45 22.05
CA LYS A 130 -7.41 0.36 22.16
C LYS A 130 -7.63 -0.66 21.05
N CYS A 131 -6.56 -1.07 20.41
CA CYS A 131 -6.59 -2.19 19.48
C CYS A 131 -6.75 -3.51 20.27
N ILE A 132 -7.90 -4.17 20.11
CA ILE A 132 -8.23 -5.42 20.80
C ILE A 132 -7.87 -6.67 19.99
N ALA A 133 -7.78 -6.54 18.68
CA ALA A 133 -7.32 -7.60 17.77
C ALA A 133 -6.78 -6.97 16.48
N LYS A 134 -5.79 -7.59 15.86
CA LYS A 134 -5.27 -7.12 14.58
C LYS A 134 -4.70 -8.26 13.73
N LYS A 135 -4.74 -8.08 12.42
CA LYS A 135 -3.97 -8.85 11.43
C LYS A 135 -3.04 -7.92 10.70
N ASN A 136 -1.84 -8.39 10.44
CA ASN A 136 -0.87 -7.69 9.62
C ASN A 136 -0.22 -8.69 8.66
N PHE A 137 0.13 -8.22 7.48
CA PHE A 137 0.72 -9.05 6.44
C PHE A 137 1.51 -8.23 5.45
N LEU A 138 2.50 -8.88 4.84
CA LEU A 138 3.29 -8.37 3.73
C LEU A 138 2.82 -9.02 2.43
N SER A 139 2.62 -8.22 1.40
CA SER A 139 2.45 -8.68 0.02
C SER A 139 3.66 -8.31 -0.80
N THR A 140 4.08 -9.25 -1.67
CA THR A 140 5.26 -9.11 -2.53
C THR A 140 4.87 -9.43 -3.96
N THR A 141 5.25 -8.56 -4.90
CA THR A 141 5.04 -8.78 -6.33
C THR A 141 6.28 -8.34 -7.09
N TYR A 142 6.74 -9.18 -7.99
CA TYR A 142 7.82 -8.86 -8.92
C TYR A 142 7.23 -8.24 -10.18
N VAL A 143 7.84 -7.17 -10.66
CA VAL A 143 7.45 -6.43 -11.87
C VAL A 143 8.61 -6.45 -12.84
N ASN A 144 8.38 -7.05 -14.01
CA ASN A 144 9.39 -7.20 -15.07
C ASN A 144 9.26 -6.03 -16.04
N PHE A 145 10.31 -5.23 -16.16
CA PHE A 145 10.37 -4.15 -17.14
C PHE A 145 10.92 -4.66 -18.47
N ASP A 146 10.47 -4.03 -19.56
CA ASP A 146 11.01 -4.25 -20.90
C ASP A 146 12.38 -3.58 -21.06
N GLU A 147 13.10 -3.89 -22.15
CA GLU A 147 14.25 -3.10 -22.61
C GLU A 147 13.76 -1.71 -23.00
N LEU A 148 14.14 -0.69 -22.25
CA LEU A 148 13.68 0.68 -22.44
C LEU A 148 14.78 1.52 -23.13
N SER A 149 14.42 2.16 -24.24
CA SER A 149 15.31 3.18 -24.85
C SER A 149 15.28 4.46 -24.02
N GLU A 150 16.35 5.27 -24.16
CA GLU A 150 16.44 6.54 -23.41
C GLU A 150 15.29 7.50 -23.78
N ASP A 151 14.87 7.55 -25.03
CA ASP A 151 13.75 8.38 -25.48
C ASP A 151 12.43 8.00 -24.80
N VAL A 152 12.16 6.68 -24.66
CA VAL A 152 10.96 6.18 -23.95
C VAL A 152 11.00 6.55 -22.47
N ILE A 153 12.18 6.45 -21.84
CA ILE A 153 12.37 6.86 -20.46
C ILE A 153 12.15 8.37 -20.30
N ASP A 154 12.74 9.17 -21.21
CA ASP A 154 12.59 10.63 -21.17
C ASP A 154 11.12 11.06 -21.36
N ASP A 155 10.38 10.45 -22.28
CA ASP A 155 8.95 10.70 -22.45
C ASP A 155 8.16 10.40 -21.18
N TYR A 156 8.45 9.27 -20.52
CA TYR A 156 7.75 8.88 -19.30
C TYR A 156 8.07 9.79 -18.11
N VAL A 157 9.35 10.10 -17.87
CA VAL A 157 9.73 10.94 -16.72
C VAL A 157 9.37 12.43 -16.92
N ASN A 158 9.10 12.86 -18.14
CA ASN A 158 8.58 14.21 -18.43
C ASN A 158 7.07 14.33 -18.20
N SER A 159 6.36 13.20 -18.00
CA SER A 159 4.96 13.23 -17.60
C SER A 159 4.81 13.52 -16.08
N ASP A 160 3.58 13.80 -15.64
CA ASP A 160 3.27 13.98 -14.22
C ASP A 160 3.08 12.64 -13.49
N GLU A 161 3.10 11.52 -14.22
CA GLU A 161 2.71 10.22 -13.69
C GLU A 161 3.64 9.65 -12.62
N PRO A 162 4.98 9.74 -12.70
CA PRO A 162 5.88 9.07 -11.77
C PRO A 162 5.79 9.53 -10.32
N TYR A 163 5.52 10.82 -10.10
CA TYR A 163 5.87 11.54 -8.89
C TYR A 163 4.97 11.31 -7.68
N ASP A 164 3.84 10.64 -7.86
CA ASP A 164 2.93 10.26 -6.76
C ASP A 164 3.01 8.77 -6.38
N LYS A 165 3.96 8.02 -6.98
CA LYS A 165 4.04 6.57 -6.89
C LYS A 165 5.39 6.09 -6.36
N ALA A 166 5.37 5.08 -5.48
CA ALA A 166 6.58 4.39 -5.06
C ALA A 166 7.28 3.77 -6.28
N GLY A 167 8.61 3.93 -6.35
CA GLY A 167 9.40 3.48 -7.49
C GLY A 167 9.15 4.22 -8.81
N GLY A 168 8.30 5.27 -8.79
CA GLY A 168 8.04 6.11 -9.94
C GLY A 168 7.13 5.51 -11.03
N PHE A 169 6.40 4.41 -10.77
CA PHE A 169 5.55 3.80 -11.80
C PHE A 169 4.19 3.35 -11.28
N GLY A 170 3.20 3.31 -12.18
CA GLY A 170 1.86 2.83 -11.91
C GLY A 170 1.36 1.88 -12.99
N ILE A 171 1.15 0.61 -12.62
CA ILE A 171 0.72 -0.44 -13.57
C ILE A 171 -0.66 -0.19 -14.20
N GLN A 172 -1.48 0.68 -13.64
CA GLN A 172 -2.79 1.06 -14.17
C GLN A 172 -2.71 2.19 -15.21
N ALA A 173 -1.60 2.93 -15.25
CA ALA A 173 -1.43 4.12 -16.07
C ALA A 173 -0.46 3.89 -17.26
N HIS A 174 0.28 4.89 -17.71
CA HIS A 174 1.16 4.76 -18.88
C HIS A 174 2.33 3.81 -18.67
N ALA A 175 2.85 3.68 -17.43
CA ALA A 175 3.91 2.73 -17.11
C ALA A 175 3.58 1.27 -17.45
N LYS A 176 2.29 0.92 -17.63
CA LYS A 176 1.90 -0.44 -18.08
C LYS A 176 2.50 -0.81 -19.44
N SER A 177 2.82 0.17 -20.29
CA SER A 177 3.47 -0.06 -21.59
C SER A 177 4.96 -0.35 -21.47
N LEU A 178 5.55 -0.14 -20.30
CA LEU A 178 6.97 -0.36 -19.99
C LEU A 178 7.17 -1.71 -19.26
N ILE A 179 6.08 -2.40 -18.92
CA ILE A 179 6.08 -3.62 -18.09
C ILE A 179 5.68 -4.81 -18.95
N THR A 180 6.53 -5.82 -19.04
CA THR A 180 6.28 -7.06 -19.80
C THR A 180 5.47 -8.09 -19.01
N GLY A 181 5.48 -8.02 -17.67
CA GLY A 181 4.72 -8.94 -16.84
C GLY A 181 4.96 -8.74 -15.35
N ILE A 182 4.19 -9.49 -14.57
CA ILE A 182 4.31 -9.54 -13.11
C ILE A 182 4.31 -10.98 -12.60
N GLU A 183 4.94 -11.21 -11.46
CA GLU A 183 4.85 -12.45 -10.70
C GLU A 183 4.30 -12.13 -9.31
N GLY A 184 3.04 -12.45 -9.06
CA GLY A 184 2.33 -12.14 -7.82
C GLY A 184 0.99 -11.43 -8.03
N ASP A 185 0.64 -10.54 -7.14
CA ASP A 185 -0.65 -9.85 -7.10
C ASP A 185 -0.60 -8.51 -7.84
N PHE A 186 -1.42 -8.36 -8.89
CA PHE A 186 -1.59 -7.09 -9.62
C PHE A 186 -2.01 -5.95 -8.68
N TYR A 187 -2.97 -6.19 -7.81
CA TYR A 187 -3.48 -5.17 -6.89
C TYR A 187 -2.45 -4.76 -5.83
N ASN A 188 -1.48 -5.63 -5.53
CA ASN A 188 -0.34 -5.24 -4.71
C ASN A 188 0.52 -4.17 -5.39
N VAL A 189 0.75 -4.28 -6.71
CA VAL A 189 1.48 -3.26 -7.48
C VAL A 189 0.72 -1.93 -7.51
N VAL A 190 -0.63 -2.00 -7.55
CA VAL A 190 -1.48 -0.80 -7.42
C VAL A 190 -1.37 -0.16 -6.03
N GLY A 191 -0.99 -0.96 -5.00
CA GLY A 191 -0.76 -0.53 -3.62
C GLY A 191 -1.84 -0.93 -2.62
N PHE A 192 -2.73 -1.87 -3.00
CA PHE A 192 -3.75 -2.45 -2.10
C PHE A 192 -4.01 -3.93 -2.45
N PRO A 193 -3.35 -4.88 -1.82
CA PRO A 193 -3.45 -6.31 -2.13
C PRO A 193 -4.81 -6.88 -1.74
N VAL A 194 -5.80 -6.75 -2.62
CA VAL A 194 -7.24 -7.01 -2.39
C VAL A 194 -7.50 -8.42 -1.88
N ASN A 195 -6.86 -9.45 -2.48
CA ASN A 195 -7.07 -10.83 -2.07
C ASN A 195 -6.57 -11.09 -0.65
N ALA A 196 -5.35 -10.66 -0.34
CA ALA A 196 -4.77 -10.80 1.00
C ALA A 196 -5.57 -9.98 2.03
N PHE A 197 -5.97 -8.76 1.70
CA PHE A 197 -6.82 -7.92 2.54
C PHE A 197 -8.12 -8.62 2.92
N THR A 198 -8.89 -9.10 1.95
CA THR A 198 -10.20 -9.72 2.20
C THR A 198 -10.10 -11.01 2.99
N LYS A 199 -9.04 -11.82 2.79
CA LYS A 199 -8.77 -13.01 3.60
C LYS A 199 -8.45 -12.65 5.05
N ASN A 200 -7.55 -11.69 5.28
CA ASN A 200 -7.16 -11.29 6.62
C ASN A 200 -8.29 -10.57 7.36
N LEU A 201 -9.05 -9.71 6.68
CA LEU A 201 -10.24 -9.09 7.25
C LEU A 201 -11.26 -10.16 7.69
N THR A 202 -11.57 -11.11 6.82
CA THR A 202 -12.50 -12.21 7.15
C THR A 202 -12.02 -13.00 8.35
N SER A 203 -10.74 -13.40 8.36
CA SER A 203 -10.14 -14.15 9.48
C SER A 203 -10.21 -13.36 10.79
N LEU A 204 -9.90 -12.05 10.77
CA LEU A 204 -9.96 -11.18 11.94
C LEU A 204 -11.38 -11.05 12.49
N LEU A 205 -12.36 -10.87 11.59
CA LEU A 205 -13.77 -10.77 12.00
C LEU A 205 -14.31 -12.10 12.57
N GLU A 206 -13.91 -13.23 12.00
CA GLU A 206 -14.28 -14.57 12.53
C GLU A 206 -13.65 -14.85 13.90
N GLU A 207 -12.41 -14.38 14.12
CA GLU A 207 -11.71 -14.52 15.40
C GLU A 207 -12.40 -13.70 16.51
N VAL A 208 -12.86 -12.48 16.19
CA VAL A 208 -13.44 -11.58 17.20
C VAL A 208 -14.95 -11.79 17.39
N TYR A 209 -15.69 -12.07 16.31
CA TYR A 209 -17.14 -12.10 16.33
C TYR A 209 -17.76 -13.47 16.02
N GLY A 210 -16.95 -14.50 15.83
CA GLY A 210 -17.39 -15.83 15.45
C GLY A 210 -17.67 -15.98 13.95
N LYS A 211 -17.86 -17.22 13.49
CA LYS A 211 -18.18 -17.48 12.08
C LYS A 211 -19.61 -17.07 11.76
N LYS A 212 -19.77 -16.33 10.69
CA LYS A 212 -21.07 -15.98 10.08
C LYS A 212 -21.39 -16.85 8.88
#